data_cb2abae81bf5b1e81a013e122a7fc53f
#
_entry.id   cb2abae81bf5b1e81a013e122a7fc53f
#
_cell.length_a   1.000
_cell.length_b   1.000
_cell.length_c   1.000
_cell.angle_alpha   90.00
_cell.angle_beta   90.00
_cell.angle_gamma   90.00
#
_symmetry.space_group_name_H-M   'P 1'
#
loop_
_entity.id
_entity.type
_entity.pdbx_description
1 polymer ?
#
loop_
_entity_poly.entity_id
_entity_poly.type
_entity_poly.pdbx_seq_one_letter_code
_entity_poly.pdbx_strand_id
1 'polypeptide(L)'
;MSSKKKWRRTTLIYWALLLYVLAALLWWLISLQQQNRQITQEKIESLEWRSTTLSPQTRSAMRQEIENVFERNQNKYISEGITFLLVIMIGAVFIYRAVGRQFKMQLQQQHFMMAVTHELKTPIAVAKLNLETLQKYQLEPDKQQKLIRTTLDETARLDFLTNNILVSAQLDNKGFVSSKEELDFSSLLQACIAAIRKRFPDRVIESSIEEEIDLTGDALLLQILINNLLENAIKYAPGSSPIKTVLYRNAKEIVLTVADQGPGIPDSEKEKVFDRFYRIGNEQMRTTKGTGLGLYLCQRIAKDHGGHIEIKDNHPSGSVFNVIFVV
;
A
#
# COMPACT_ATOMS: atom_id res chain seq x y z
N MET A 1 1.68 -24.15 6.26
CA MET A 1 2.56 -23.68 7.37
C MET A 1 2.27 -22.20 7.58
N SER A 2 1.75 -21.79 8.74
CA SER A 2 1.23 -20.44 8.99
C SER A 2 2.29 -19.36 8.64
N SER A 3 1.92 -18.35 7.88
CA SER A 3 2.73 -17.18 7.49
C SER A 3 3.47 -16.55 8.69
N LYS A 4 2.84 -16.49 9.86
CA LYS A 4 3.44 -16.05 11.14
C LYS A 4 4.65 -16.90 11.56
N LYS A 5 4.64 -18.21 11.32
CA LYS A 5 5.75 -19.12 11.67
C LYS A 5 6.96 -18.90 10.76
N LYS A 6 6.71 -18.62 9.48
CA LYS A 6 7.75 -18.30 8.49
C LYS A 6 8.42 -16.95 8.82
N TRP A 7 7.64 -15.92 9.16
CA TRP A 7 8.14 -14.64 9.61
C TRP A 7 9.03 -14.73 10.85
N ARG A 8 8.56 -15.42 11.90
CA ARG A 8 9.35 -15.63 13.12
C ARG A 8 10.70 -16.29 12.84
N ARG A 9 10.71 -17.30 11.98
CA ARG A 9 11.96 -18.00 11.61
C ARG A 9 12.93 -17.09 10.86
N THR A 10 12.45 -16.32 9.90
CA THR A 10 13.29 -15.36 9.15
C THR A 10 13.85 -14.27 10.08
N THR A 11 13.03 -13.74 10.98
CA THR A 11 13.45 -12.74 11.96
C THR A 11 14.52 -13.29 12.93
N LEU A 12 14.37 -14.54 13.34
CA LEU A 12 15.34 -15.20 14.24
C LEU A 12 16.70 -15.42 13.53
N ILE A 13 16.68 -15.86 12.28
CA ILE A 13 17.90 -16.01 11.46
C ILE A 13 18.57 -14.65 11.25
N TYR A 14 17.79 -13.60 10.97
CA TYR A 14 18.31 -12.24 10.81
C TYR A 14 19.02 -11.75 12.07
N TRP A 15 18.41 -11.89 13.25
CA TRP A 15 19.02 -11.48 14.52
C TRP A 15 20.27 -12.30 14.88
N ALA A 16 20.27 -13.60 14.60
CA ALA A 16 21.42 -14.47 14.80
C ALA A 16 22.60 -14.04 13.91
N LEU A 17 22.33 -13.72 12.65
CA LEU A 17 23.35 -13.27 11.70
C LEU A 17 23.88 -11.88 12.07
N LEU A 18 23.04 -10.95 12.50
CA LEU A 18 23.45 -9.63 12.97
C LEU A 18 24.33 -9.75 14.21
N LEU A 19 23.95 -10.59 15.18
CA LEU A 19 24.73 -10.83 16.38
C LEU A 19 26.11 -11.41 16.06
N TYR A 20 26.17 -12.35 15.11
CA TYR A 20 27.44 -12.90 14.63
C TYR A 20 28.35 -11.82 14.01
N VAL A 21 27.79 -10.94 13.16
CA VAL A 21 28.56 -9.85 12.54
C VAL A 21 29.09 -8.87 13.59
N LEU A 22 28.25 -8.52 14.58
CA LEU A 22 28.67 -7.63 15.68
C LEU A 22 29.75 -8.27 16.54
N ALA A 23 29.65 -9.57 16.86
CA ALA A 23 30.66 -10.30 17.60
C ALA A 23 32.00 -10.38 16.83
N ALA A 24 31.92 -10.62 15.51
CA ALA A 24 33.09 -10.62 14.65
C ALA A 24 33.79 -9.24 14.60
N LEU A 25 33.02 -8.15 14.52
CA LEU A 25 33.55 -6.78 14.56
C LEU A 25 34.24 -6.49 15.90
N LEU A 26 33.62 -6.85 17.02
CA LEU A 26 34.21 -6.69 18.34
C LEU A 26 35.51 -7.47 18.49
N TRP A 27 35.50 -8.74 18.06
CA TRP A 27 36.71 -9.57 18.07
C TRP A 27 37.83 -8.96 17.24
N TRP A 28 37.50 -8.48 16.04
CA TRP A 28 38.46 -7.80 15.14
C TRP A 28 39.05 -6.55 15.80
N LEU A 29 38.24 -5.71 16.43
CA LEU A 29 38.67 -4.48 17.09
C LEU A 29 39.62 -4.79 18.33
N ILE A 30 39.26 -5.80 19.10
CA ILE A 30 40.10 -6.28 20.22
C ILE A 30 41.41 -6.81 19.66
N SER A 31 41.41 -7.60 18.62
CA SER A 31 42.60 -8.16 17.97
C SER A 31 43.55 -7.05 17.49
N LEU A 32 43.00 -6.02 16.81
CA LEU A 32 43.79 -4.87 16.34
C LEU A 32 44.42 -4.08 17.53
N GLN A 33 43.68 -3.89 18.60
CA GLN A 33 44.24 -3.21 19.81
C GLN A 33 45.34 -4.03 20.45
N GLN A 34 45.19 -5.35 20.56
CA GLN A 34 46.22 -6.24 21.08
C GLN A 34 47.48 -6.19 20.23
N GLN A 35 47.33 -6.27 18.90
CA GLN A 35 48.45 -6.19 17.94
C GLN A 35 49.20 -4.85 18.07
N ASN A 36 48.45 -3.73 18.14
CA ASN A 36 49.05 -2.40 18.32
C ASN A 36 49.87 -2.30 19.63
N ARG A 37 49.36 -2.86 20.73
CA ARG A 37 50.07 -2.94 22.02
C ARG A 37 51.35 -3.77 21.90
N GLN A 38 51.26 -4.95 21.30
CA GLN A 38 52.41 -5.84 21.11
C GLN A 38 53.50 -5.19 20.26
N ILE A 39 53.18 -4.60 19.13
CA ILE A 39 54.13 -3.88 18.26
C ILE A 39 54.81 -2.73 19.04
N THR A 40 54.03 -2.00 19.84
CA THR A 40 54.55 -0.88 20.62
C THR A 40 55.53 -1.37 21.68
N GLN A 41 55.21 -2.47 22.37
CA GLN A 41 56.07 -3.06 23.40
C GLN A 41 57.38 -3.57 22.82
N GLU A 42 57.33 -4.28 21.66
CA GLU A 42 58.54 -4.74 20.95
C GLU A 42 59.45 -3.55 20.55
N LYS A 43 58.87 -2.44 20.13
CA LYS A 43 59.64 -1.21 19.78
C LYS A 43 60.29 -0.58 21.02
N ILE A 44 59.58 -0.53 22.17
CA ILE A 44 60.11 -0.01 23.42
C ILE A 44 61.28 -0.90 23.93
N GLU A 45 61.11 -2.22 23.94
CA GLU A 45 62.15 -3.17 24.32
C GLU A 45 63.37 -3.06 23.40
N SER A 46 63.18 -2.91 22.09
CA SER A 46 64.29 -2.70 21.15
C SER A 46 65.04 -1.38 21.37
N LEU A 47 64.30 -0.32 21.80
CA LEU A 47 64.90 0.95 22.17
C LEU A 47 65.72 0.84 23.45
N GLU A 48 65.24 0.10 24.46
CA GLU A 48 65.96 -0.14 25.71
C GLU A 48 67.24 -0.97 25.48
N TRP A 49 67.22 -1.95 24.62
CA TRP A 49 68.39 -2.73 24.24
C TRP A 49 69.51 -1.89 23.58
N ARG A 50 69.11 -0.86 22.80
CA ARG A 50 70.03 0.11 22.17
C ARG A 50 70.41 1.27 23.08
N SER A 51 69.99 1.23 24.35
CA SER A 51 70.15 2.33 25.32
C SER A 51 71.57 2.68 25.63
N THR A 52 72.51 1.76 25.49
CA THR A 52 73.95 1.98 25.78
C THR A 52 74.65 2.88 24.76
N THR A 53 74.11 3.09 23.59
CA THR A 53 74.70 3.87 22.50
C THR A 53 74.02 5.23 22.26
N LEU A 54 72.84 5.50 22.85
CA LEU A 54 72.05 6.70 22.65
C LEU A 54 72.14 7.71 23.79
N SER A 55 72.13 9.02 23.48
CA SER A 55 72.01 10.06 24.49
C SER A 55 70.66 10.00 25.18
N PRO A 56 70.59 10.43 26.50
CA PRO A 56 69.31 10.46 27.21
C PRO A 56 68.20 11.28 26.53
N GLN A 57 68.59 12.39 25.91
CA GLN A 57 67.64 13.24 25.16
C GLN A 57 67.07 12.55 23.88
N THR A 58 67.92 11.87 23.10
CA THR A 58 67.51 11.12 21.93
C THR A 58 66.59 9.96 22.29
N ARG A 59 66.84 9.28 23.41
CA ARG A 59 66.03 8.19 23.93
C ARG A 59 64.63 8.67 24.34
N SER A 60 64.54 9.78 25.08
CA SER A 60 63.22 10.34 25.45
C SER A 60 62.40 10.78 24.25
N ALA A 61 63.04 11.42 23.24
CA ALA A 61 62.36 11.81 22.00
C ALA A 61 61.85 10.60 21.21
N MET A 62 62.65 9.55 21.04
CA MET A 62 62.21 8.31 20.37
C MET A 62 61.09 7.59 21.12
N ARG A 63 61.12 7.53 22.43
CA ARG A 63 60.06 6.96 23.26
C ARG A 63 58.73 7.73 23.07
N GLN A 64 58.81 9.04 23.14
CA GLN A 64 57.65 9.90 22.93
C GLN A 64 57.04 9.73 21.53
N GLU A 65 57.89 9.55 20.51
CA GLU A 65 57.43 9.27 19.15
C GLU A 65 56.68 7.92 19.06
N ILE A 66 57.19 6.85 19.69
CA ILE A 66 56.54 5.53 19.75
C ILE A 66 55.20 5.64 20.47
N GLU A 67 55.09 6.36 21.58
CA GLU A 67 53.86 6.60 22.33
C GLU A 67 52.84 7.39 21.48
N ASN A 68 53.27 8.44 20.81
CA ASN A 68 52.42 9.23 19.90
C ASN A 68 51.88 8.38 18.74
N VAL A 69 52.67 7.49 18.16
CA VAL A 69 52.23 6.56 17.11
C VAL A 69 51.21 5.56 17.66
N PHE A 70 51.41 5.07 18.88
CA PHE A 70 50.46 4.18 19.54
C PHE A 70 49.09 4.84 19.73
N GLU A 71 49.07 6.05 20.31
CA GLU A 71 47.83 6.80 20.55
C GLU A 71 47.10 7.13 19.21
N ARG A 72 47.83 7.55 18.20
CA ARG A 72 47.28 7.81 16.88
C ARG A 72 46.64 6.58 16.27
N ASN A 73 47.29 5.43 16.34
CA ASN A 73 46.77 4.17 15.84
C ASN A 73 45.56 3.71 16.67
N GLN A 74 45.58 3.86 17.97
CA GLN A 74 44.45 3.53 18.84
C GLN A 74 43.20 4.36 18.45
N ASN A 75 43.36 5.68 18.34
CA ASN A 75 42.28 6.58 17.93
C ASN A 75 41.76 6.24 16.54
N LYS A 76 42.64 5.88 15.60
CA LYS A 76 42.28 5.44 14.26
C LYS A 76 41.42 4.17 14.30
N TYR A 77 41.85 3.13 15.01
CA TYR A 77 41.12 1.86 15.09
C TYR A 77 39.75 2.01 15.76
N ILE A 78 39.66 2.85 16.82
CA ILE A 78 38.37 3.15 17.47
C ILE A 78 37.45 3.89 16.51
N SER A 79 37.93 4.91 15.80
CA SER A 79 37.09 5.67 14.86
C SER A 79 36.62 4.82 13.69
N GLU A 80 37.47 3.96 13.14
CA GLU A 80 37.10 2.97 12.12
C GLU A 80 36.06 1.98 12.65
N GLY A 81 36.25 1.45 13.86
CA GLY A 81 35.29 0.54 14.49
C GLY A 81 33.91 1.16 14.70
N ILE A 82 33.86 2.41 15.16
CA ILE A 82 32.61 3.17 15.32
C ILE A 82 31.94 3.39 13.97
N THR A 83 32.73 3.75 12.96
CA THR A 83 32.20 3.97 11.60
C THR A 83 31.60 2.69 11.04
N PHE A 84 32.28 1.55 11.12
CA PHE A 84 31.75 0.25 10.68
C PHE A 84 30.50 -0.15 11.48
N LEU A 85 30.48 0.06 12.78
CA LEU A 85 29.31 -0.21 13.61
C LEU A 85 28.09 0.61 13.16
N LEU A 86 28.27 1.90 12.88
CA LEU A 86 27.19 2.77 12.40
C LEU A 86 26.67 2.31 11.04
N VAL A 87 27.54 1.98 10.09
CA VAL A 87 27.15 1.49 8.77
C VAL A 87 26.37 0.17 8.88
N ILE A 88 26.85 -0.76 9.70
CA ILE A 88 26.16 -2.04 9.94
C ILE A 88 24.78 -1.81 10.56
N MET A 89 24.67 -0.94 11.57
CA MET A 89 23.39 -0.64 12.22
C MET A 89 22.38 0.01 11.26
N ILE A 90 22.81 0.99 10.45
CA ILE A 90 21.98 1.62 9.44
C ILE A 90 21.50 0.57 8.41
N GLY A 91 22.42 -0.25 7.90
CA GLY A 91 22.09 -1.33 6.96
C GLY A 91 21.12 -2.35 7.57
N ALA A 92 21.33 -2.72 8.82
CA ALA A 92 20.45 -3.63 9.55
C ALA A 92 19.02 -3.09 9.67
N VAL A 93 18.86 -1.83 10.09
CA VAL A 93 17.55 -1.19 10.19
C VAL A 93 16.86 -1.12 8.81
N PHE A 94 17.63 -0.78 7.77
CA PHE A 94 17.10 -0.70 6.41
C PHE A 94 16.60 -2.07 5.92
N ILE A 95 17.41 -3.13 6.06
CA ILE A 95 17.05 -4.49 5.66
C ILE A 95 15.82 -4.99 6.44
N TYR A 96 15.81 -4.80 7.77
CA TYR A 96 14.67 -5.19 8.61
C TYR A 96 13.35 -4.55 8.15
N ARG A 97 13.38 -3.24 7.88
CA ARG A 97 12.22 -2.50 7.36
C ARG A 97 11.80 -2.95 5.96
N ALA A 98 12.78 -3.21 5.08
CA ALA A 98 12.51 -3.67 3.72
C ALA A 98 11.84 -5.06 3.70
N VAL A 99 12.39 -6.01 4.46
CA VAL A 99 11.83 -7.36 4.59
C VAL A 99 10.44 -7.33 5.23
N GLY A 100 10.24 -6.49 6.26
CA GLY A 100 8.92 -6.30 6.89
C GLY A 100 7.87 -5.77 5.93
N ARG A 101 8.22 -4.79 5.09
CA ARG A 101 7.33 -4.27 4.03
C ARG A 101 6.99 -5.33 2.99
N GLN A 102 8.00 -6.06 2.51
CA GLN A 102 7.80 -7.11 1.50
C GLN A 102 6.88 -8.21 2.03
N PHE A 103 7.05 -8.63 3.29
CA PHE A 103 6.20 -9.64 3.91
C PHE A 103 4.75 -9.17 4.07
N LYS A 104 4.54 -7.91 4.49
CA LYS A 104 3.21 -7.31 4.59
C LYS A 104 2.52 -7.28 3.23
N MET A 105 3.23 -6.87 2.19
CA MET A 105 2.70 -6.83 0.81
C MET A 105 2.34 -8.24 0.30
N GLN A 106 3.18 -9.24 0.56
CA GLN A 106 2.88 -10.64 0.19
C GLN A 106 1.63 -11.16 0.90
N LEU A 107 1.45 -10.83 2.17
CA LEU A 107 0.26 -11.22 2.93
C LEU A 107 -1.00 -10.53 2.38
N GLN A 108 -0.94 -9.25 2.08
CA GLN A 108 -2.04 -8.50 1.45
C GLN A 108 -2.41 -9.11 0.10
N GLN A 109 -1.42 -9.48 -0.72
CA GLN A 109 -1.65 -10.15 -2.00
C GLN A 109 -2.32 -11.53 -1.85
N GLN A 110 -1.94 -12.31 -0.84
CA GLN A 110 -2.62 -13.59 -0.55
C GLN A 110 -4.08 -13.38 -0.14
N HIS A 111 -4.35 -12.42 0.75
CA HIS A 111 -5.71 -12.07 1.17
C HIS A 111 -6.55 -11.57 -0.02
N PHE A 112 -5.96 -10.77 -0.88
CA PHE A 112 -6.62 -10.33 -2.11
C PHE A 112 -7.01 -11.51 -3.01
N MET A 113 -6.09 -12.45 -3.28
CA MET A 113 -6.40 -13.62 -4.11
C MET A 113 -7.52 -14.46 -3.53
N MET A 114 -7.55 -14.64 -2.19
CA MET A 114 -8.65 -15.33 -1.52
C MET A 114 -9.97 -14.55 -1.66
N ALA A 115 -9.94 -13.23 -1.45
CA ALA A 115 -11.13 -12.38 -1.58
C ALA A 115 -11.66 -12.37 -3.02
N VAL A 116 -10.80 -12.21 -4.02
CA VAL A 116 -11.18 -12.27 -5.45
C VAL A 116 -11.82 -13.62 -5.79
N THR A 117 -11.18 -14.72 -5.39
CA THR A 117 -11.72 -16.05 -5.65
C THR A 117 -13.10 -16.23 -5.03
N HIS A 118 -13.32 -15.72 -3.82
CA HIS A 118 -14.62 -15.78 -3.15
C HIS A 118 -15.66 -14.89 -3.83
N GLU A 119 -15.28 -13.66 -4.17
CA GLU A 119 -16.18 -12.69 -4.84
C GLU A 119 -16.54 -13.13 -6.27
N LEU A 120 -15.68 -13.86 -6.96
CA LEU A 120 -15.99 -14.46 -8.27
C LEU A 120 -16.88 -15.72 -8.14
N LYS A 121 -16.62 -16.57 -7.14
CA LYS A 121 -17.32 -17.85 -6.98
C LYS A 121 -18.81 -17.66 -6.67
N THR A 122 -19.17 -16.65 -5.90
CA THR A 122 -20.57 -16.41 -5.49
C THR A 122 -21.49 -16.10 -6.68
N PRO A 123 -21.22 -15.08 -7.51
CA PRO A 123 -22.07 -14.77 -8.67
C PRO A 123 -22.10 -15.91 -9.70
N ILE A 124 -20.98 -16.62 -9.90
CA ILE A 124 -20.95 -17.80 -10.79
C ILE A 124 -21.88 -18.89 -10.25
N ALA A 125 -21.87 -19.16 -8.95
CA ALA A 125 -22.74 -20.18 -8.34
C ALA A 125 -24.22 -19.80 -8.45
N VAL A 126 -24.56 -18.51 -8.25
CA VAL A 126 -25.94 -18.01 -8.39
C VAL A 126 -26.40 -18.10 -9.84
N ALA A 127 -25.59 -17.62 -10.78
CA ALA A 127 -25.91 -17.70 -12.21
C ALA A 127 -26.12 -19.16 -12.67
N LYS A 128 -25.23 -20.05 -12.24
CA LYS A 128 -25.33 -21.49 -12.54
C LYS A 128 -26.60 -22.10 -11.97
N LEU A 129 -26.91 -21.83 -10.69
CA LEU A 129 -28.12 -22.34 -10.04
C LEU A 129 -29.39 -21.84 -10.74
N ASN A 130 -29.46 -20.57 -11.11
CA ASN A 130 -30.60 -20.00 -11.82
C ASN A 130 -30.78 -20.66 -13.19
N LEU A 131 -29.69 -20.86 -13.96
CA LEU A 131 -29.72 -21.52 -15.27
C LEU A 131 -30.10 -22.99 -15.14
N GLU A 132 -29.57 -23.74 -14.18
CA GLU A 132 -29.96 -25.13 -13.90
C GLU A 132 -31.43 -25.23 -13.49
N THR A 133 -31.97 -24.25 -12.74
CA THR A 133 -33.38 -24.19 -12.36
C THR A 133 -34.27 -23.95 -13.56
N LEU A 134 -33.89 -23.01 -14.43
CA LEU A 134 -34.60 -22.71 -15.69
C LEU A 134 -34.59 -23.92 -16.65
N GLN A 135 -33.51 -24.67 -16.68
CA GLN A 135 -33.38 -25.88 -17.54
C GLN A 135 -34.23 -27.04 -17.02
N LYS A 136 -34.31 -27.21 -15.67
CA LYS A 136 -34.90 -28.39 -15.06
C LYS A 136 -36.39 -28.27 -14.82
N TYR A 137 -36.91 -27.06 -14.62
CA TYR A 137 -38.29 -26.82 -14.22
C TYR A 137 -39.02 -25.91 -15.21
N GLN A 138 -40.28 -26.25 -15.52
CA GLN A 138 -41.21 -25.32 -16.15
C GLN A 138 -41.70 -24.34 -15.07
N LEU A 139 -41.31 -23.09 -15.20
CA LEU A 139 -41.66 -22.03 -14.24
C LEU A 139 -42.70 -21.11 -14.85
N GLU A 140 -43.48 -20.46 -13.97
CA GLU A 140 -44.33 -19.33 -14.33
C GLU A 140 -43.52 -18.22 -15.00
N PRO A 141 -44.06 -17.52 -16.03
CA PRO A 141 -43.32 -16.49 -16.79
C PRO A 141 -42.63 -15.45 -15.93
N ASP A 142 -43.30 -14.97 -14.88
CA ASP A 142 -42.74 -13.97 -13.95
C ASP A 142 -41.52 -14.50 -13.18
N LYS A 143 -41.58 -15.75 -12.72
CA LYS A 143 -40.45 -16.41 -12.03
C LYS A 143 -39.27 -16.64 -12.98
N GLN A 144 -39.58 -17.08 -14.22
CA GLN A 144 -38.56 -17.25 -15.24
C GLN A 144 -37.84 -15.94 -15.55
N GLN A 145 -38.60 -14.85 -15.77
CA GLN A 145 -38.03 -13.53 -16.04
C GLN A 145 -37.21 -12.99 -14.88
N LYS A 146 -37.65 -13.22 -13.65
CA LYS A 146 -36.88 -12.88 -12.42
C LYS A 146 -35.53 -13.59 -12.37
N LEU A 147 -35.49 -14.90 -12.64
CA LEU A 147 -34.22 -15.67 -12.63
C LEU A 147 -33.29 -15.21 -13.77
N ILE A 148 -33.80 -14.94 -14.95
CA ILE A 148 -33.02 -14.39 -16.06
C ILE A 148 -32.43 -13.05 -15.68
N ARG A 149 -33.22 -12.13 -15.11
CA ARG A 149 -32.77 -10.82 -14.67
C ARG A 149 -31.67 -10.92 -13.60
N THR A 150 -31.89 -11.76 -12.57
CA THR A 150 -30.87 -11.99 -11.53
C THR A 150 -29.57 -12.56 -12.12
N THR A 151 -29.67 -13.44 -13.11
CA THR A 151 -28.48 -13.99 -13.79
C THR A 151 -27.72 -12.93 -14.57
N LEU A 152 -28.42 -12.04 -15.27
CA LEU A 152 -27.82 -10.91 -15.98
C LEU A 152 -27.15 -9.93 -15.02
N ASP A 153 -27.77 -9.63 -13.87
CA ASP A 153 -27.23 -8.76 -12.84
C ASP A 153 -25.93 -9.34 -12.25
N GLU A 154 -25.89 -10.65 -11.98
CA GLU A 154 -24.68 -11.32 -11.48
C GLU A 154 -23.56 -11.39 -12.54
N THR A 155 -23.92 -11.53 -13.82
CA THR A 155 -22.96 -11.47 -14.93
C THR A 155 -22.36 -10.07 -15.08
N ALA A 156 -23.16 -9.02 -15.00
CA ALA A 156 -22.69 -7.63 -15.01
C ALA A 156 -21.77 -7.33 -13.81
N ARG A 157 -22.06 -7.91 -12.64
CA ARG A 157 -21.19 -7.82 -11.47
C ARG A 157 -19.85 -8.50 -11.68
N LEU A 158 -19.82 -9.68 -12.33
CA LEU A 158 -18.57 -10.37 -12.69
C LEU A 158 -17.74 -9.52 -13.66
N ASP A 159 -18.37 -8.95 -14.67
CA ASP A 159 -17.69 -8.09 -15.65
C ASP A 159 -17.06 -6.87 -14.97
N PHE A 160 -17.80 -6.18 -14.10
CA PHE A 160 -17.27 -5.07 -13.32
C PHE A 160 -16.07 -5.47 -12.45
N LEU A 161 -16.13 -6.63 -11.78
CA LEU A 161 -15.05 -7.12 -10.93
C LEU A 161 -13.80 -7.49 -11.74
N THR A 162 -13.98 -8.15 -12.90
CA THR A 162 -12.86 -8.53 -13.78
C THR A 162 -12.22 -7.32 -14.42
N ASN A 163 -12.99 -6.32 -14.82
CA ASN A 163 -12.48 -5.04 -15.34
C ASN A 163 -11.70 -4.28 -14.29
N ASN A 164 -12.15 -4.23 -13.05
CA ASN A 164 -11.39 -3.63 -11.94
C ASN A 164 -10.04 -4.31 -11.72
N ILE A 165 -9.98 -5.65 -11.80
CA ILE A 165 -8.73 -6.41 -11.67
C ILE A 165 -7.79 -6.10 -12.83
N LEU A 166 -8.31 -6.11 -14.07
CA LEU A 166 -7.54 -5.86 -15.29
C LEU A 166 -6.96 -4.44 -15.30
N VAL A 167 -7.79 -3.43 -15.03
CA VAL A 167 -7.38 -2.02 -14.98
C VAL A 167 -6.38 -1.80 -13.85
N SER A 168 -6.56 -2.44 -12.67
CA SER A 168 -5.57 -2.39 -11.60
C SER A 168 -4.20 -2.91 -12.03
N ALA A 169 -4.15 -3.97 -12.83
CA ALA A 169 -2.90 -4.51 -13.35
C ALA A 169 -2.28 -3.63 -14.45
N GLN A 170 -3.11 -3.00 -15.28
CA GLN A 170 -2.68 -2.09 -16.34
C GLN A 170 -2.11 -0.78 -15.79
N LEU A 171 -2.79 -0.14 -14.84
CA LEU A 171 -2.34 1.12 -14.20
C LEU A 171 -1.05 0.98 -13.38
N ASP A 172 -0.69 -0.24 -12.96
CA ASP A 172 0.61 -0.52 -12.33
C ASP A 172 1.75 -0.64 -13.32
N ASN A 173 1.45 -0.87 -14.59
CA ASN A 173 2.45 -1.03 -15.64
C ASN A 173 2.92 0.36 -16.12
N LYS A 174 4.22 0.63 -16.04
CA LYS A 174 4.81 1.92 -16.43
C LYS A 174 4.62 2.31 -17.91
N GLY A 175 4.13 1.37 -18.75
CA GLY A 175 3.87 1.59 -20.15
C GLY A 175 2.36 1.78 -20.50
N PHE A 176 1.48 1.83 -19.51
CA PHE A 176 0.07 2.06 -19.76
C PHE A 176 -0.18 3.51 -20.18
N VAL A 177 -0.79 3.67 -21.35
CA VAL A 177 -1.23 4.97 -21.88
C VAL A 177 -2.76 4.92 -21.97
N SER A 178 -3.44 5.77 -21.19
CA SER A 178 -4.88 5.93 -21.26
C SER A 178 -5.26 6.70 -22.53
N SER A 179 -6.37 6.31 -23.18
CA SER A 179 -6.92 7.02 -24.34
C SER A 179 -7.74 8.20 -23.85
N LYS A 180 -7.11 9.35 -23.70
CA LYS A 180 -7.77 10.56 -23.19
C LYS A 180 -8.37 11.36 -24.36
N GLU A 181 -9.67 11.59 -24.27
CA GLU A 181 -10.45 12.39 -25.20
C GLU A 181 -11.25 13.43 -24.41
N GLU A 182 -11.66 14.50 -25.05
CA GLU A 182 -12.62 15.44 -24.47
C GLU A 182 -13.99 14.77 -24.37
N LEU A 183 -14.57 14.74 -23.17
CA LEU A 183 -15.84 14.08 -22.90
C LEU A 183 -16.72 14.92 -21.97
N ASP A 184 -18.03 14.85 -22.16
CA ASP A 184 -19.02 15.40 -21.24
C ASP A 184 -19.08 14.56 -19.96
N PHE A 185 -18.41 15.04 -18.91
CA PHE A 185 -18.32 14.38 -17.62
C PHE A 185 -19.66 14.40 -16.87
N SER A 186 -20.49 15.42 -17.10
CA SER A 186 -21.84 15.52 -16.54
C SER A 186 -22.74 14.40 -17.06
N SER A 187 -22.76 14.19 -18.37
CA SER A 187 -23.50 13.10 -19.01
C SER A 187 -23.01 11.72 -18.58
N LEU A 188 -21.68 11.53 -18.47
CA LEU A 188 -21.11 10.28 -17.99
C LEU A 188 -21.55 9.97 -16.55
N LEU A 189 -21.51 10.95 -15.65
CA LEU A 189 -21.94 10.79 -14.25
C LEU A 189 -23.45 10.47 -14.19
N GLN A 190 -24.27 11.18 -14.95
CA GLN A 190 -25.72 10.92 -15.03
C GLN A 190 -26.02 9.48 -15.49
N ALA A 191 -25.31 9.00 -16.52
CA ALA A 191 -25.44 7.62 -17.00
C ALA A 191 -25.07 6.58 -15.94
N CYS A 192 -23.96 6.80 -15.19
CA CYS A 192 -23.56 5.94 -14.09
C CYS A 192 -24.61 5.89 -12.97
N ILE A 193 -25.13 7.06 -12.56
CA ILE A 193 -26.19 7.15 -11.53
C ILE A 193 -27.47 6.43 -12.00
N ALA A 194 -27.88 6.61 -13.24
CA ALA A 194 -29.05 5.94 -13.79
C ALA A 194 -28.89 4.41 -13.78
N ALA A 195 -27.71 3.90 -14.16
CA ALA A 195 -27.41 2.48 -14.12
C ALA A 195 -27.46 1.92 -12.69
N ILE A 196 -26.90 2.65 -11.71
CA ILE A 196 -26.94 2.28 -10.30
C ILE A 196 -28.37 2.30 -9.73
N ARG A 197 -29.17 3.33 -10.03
CA ARG A 197 -30.59 3.39 -9.62
C ARG A 197 -31.40 2.20 -10.17
N LYS A 198 -31.14 1.80 -11.40
CA LYS A 198 -31.80 0.62 -12.00
C LYS A 198 -31.42 -0.68 -11.28
N ARG A 199 -30.17 -0.79 -10.85
CA ARG A 199 -29.64 -1.99 -10.14
C ARG A 199 -30.06 -2.04 -8.68
N PHE A 200 -30.18 -0.89 -8.03
CA PHE A 200 -30.53 -0.75 -6.61
C PHE A 200 -31.75 0.18 -6.44
N PRO A 201 -32.96 -0.26 -6.86
CA PRO A 201 -34.15 0.60 -6.90
C PRO A 201 -34.59 1.11 -5.53
N ASP A 202 -34.27 0.38 -4.46
CA ASP A 202 -34.61 0.75 -3.08
C ASP A 202 -33.62 1.78 -2.46
N ARG A 203 -32.56 2.17 -3.21
CA ARG A 203 -31.57 3.13 -2.71
C ARG A 203 -31.85 4.53 -3.23
N VAL A 204 -31.91 5.48 -2.31
CA VAL A 204 -32.09 6.89 -2.62
C VAL A 204 -30.74 7.50 -2.98
N ILE A 205 -30.60 7.99 -4.22
CA ILE A 205 -29.41 8.74 -4.67
C ILE A 205 -29.88 10.15 -5.02
N GLU A 206 -29.48 11.11 -4.19
CA GLU A 206 -29.68 12.55 -4.44
C GLU A 206 -28.52 13.04 -5.31
N SER A 207 -28.81 13.69 -6.43
CA SER A 207 -27.79 14.19 -7.34
C SER A 207 -28.01 15.65 -7.68
N SER A 208 -26.95 16.45 -7.56
CA SER A 208 -26.87 17.83 -8.02
C SER A 208 -25.69 17.95 -8.97
N ILE A 209 -25.97 17.95 -10.26
CA ILE A 209 -24.96 17.87 -11.34
C ILE A 209 -25.09 19.15 -12.17
N GLU A 210 -24.01 19.93 -12.20
CA GLU A 210 -23.88 21.06 -13.13
C GLU A 210 -23.73 20.50 -14.55
N GLU A 211 -24.47 21.06 -15.49
CA GLU A 211 -24.50 20.60 -16.89
C GLU A 211 -23.25 21.11 -17.66
N GLU A 212 -22.93 20.44 -18.75
CA GLU A 212 -21.87 20.84 -19.70
C GLU A 212 -20.48 20.98 -19.06
N ILE A 213 -20.14 20.08 -18.13
CA ILE A 213 -18.77 20.00 -17.60
C ILE A 213 -17.97 19.02 -18.47
N ASP A 214 -17.09 19.59 -19.30
CA ASP A 214 -16.15 18.81 -20.12
C ASP A 214 -14.86 18.51 -19.36
N LEU A 215 -14.36 17.29 -19.50
CA LEU A 215 -13.11 16.82 -18.93
C LEU A 215 -12.32 16.03 -19.99
N THR A 216 -11.03 16.31 -20.12
CA THR A 216 -10.13 15.47 -20.93
C THR A 216 -9.76 14.21 -20.15
N GLY A 217 -10.26 13.06 -20.60
CA GLY A 217 -10.06 11.81 -19.87
C GLY A 217 -10.45 10.55 -20.65
N ASP A 218 -10.14 9.42 -20.06
CA ASP A 218 -10.55 8.11 -20.54
C ASP A 218 -11.91 7.76 -19.94
N ALA A 219 -12.95 7.71 -20.78
CA ALA A 219 -14.34 7.48 -20.36
C ALA A 219 -14.51 6.19 -19.55
N LEU A 220 -13.80 5.10 -19.92
CA LEU A 220 -13.88 3.82 -19.21
C LEU A 220 -13.26 3.92 -17.81
N LEU A 221 -12.11 4.56 -17.68
CA LEU A 221 -11.45 4.74 -16.39
C LEU A 221 -12.28 5.64 -15.46
N LEU A 222 -12.81 6.75 -16.00
CA LEU A 222 -13.67 7.66 -15.22
C LEU A 222 -14.98 6.97 -14.80
N GLN A 223 -15.58 6.15 -15.66
CA GLN A 223 -16.73 5.32 -15.31
C GLN A 223 -16.42 4.33 -14.19
N ILE A 224 -15.24 3.69 -14.22
CA ILE A 224 -14.76 2.79 -13.15
C ILE A 224 -14.61 3.56 -11.84
N LEU A 225 -14.04 4.76 -11.86
CA LEU A 225 -13.90 5.63 -10.68
C LEU A 225 -15.27 5.95 -10.07
N ILE A 226 -16.21 6.46 -10.89
CA ILE A 226 -17.57 6.83 -10.46
C ILE A 226 -18.27 5.61 -9.84
N ASN A 227 -18.28 4.49 -10.55
CA ASN A 227 -18.95 3.28 -10.10
C ASN A 227 -18.35 2.74 -8.78
N ASN A 228 -17.02 2.75 -8.61
CA ASN A 228 -16.40 2.34 -7.36
C ASN A 228 -16.79 3.23 -6.17
N LEU A 229 -16.91 4.56 -6.36
CA LEU A 229 -17.37 5.47 -5.31
C LEU A 229 -18.82 5.23 -4.95
N LEU A 230 -19.72 5.13 -5.96
CA LEU A 230 -21.13 4.88 -5.73
C LEU A 230 -21.41 3.51 -5.11
N GLU A 231 -20.74 2.44 -5.57
CA GLU A 231 -20.84 1.11 -4.96
C GLU A 231 -20.32 1.07 -3.53
N ASN A 232 -19.26 1.80 -3.21
CA ASN A 232 -18.79 1.94 -1.84
C ASN A 232 -19.83 2.62 -0.95
N ALA A 233 -20.42 3.73 -1.40
CA ALA A 233 -21.48 4.43 -0.68
C ALA A 233 -22.70 3.51 -0.42
N ILE A 234 -23.16 2.76 -1.45
CA ILE A 234 -24.25 1.79 -1.31
C ILE A 234 -23.92 0.70 -0.28
N LYS A 235 -22.71 0.20 -0.31
CA LYS A 235 -22.26 -0.93 0.49
C LYS A 235 -22.12 -0.61 1.96
N TYR A 236 -21.64 0.60 2.29
CA TYR A 236 -21.32 0.96 3.67
C TYR A 236 -22.38 1.82 4.34
N ALA A 237 -23.21 2.54 3.60
CA ALA A 237 -24.29 3.32 4.16
C ALA A 237 -25.50 2.44 4.51
N PRO A 238 -26.25 2.75 5.58
CA PRO A 238 -27.53 2.13 5.89
C PRO A 238 -28.51 2.20 4.70
N GLY A 239 -29.35 1.17 4.53
CA GLY A 239 -30.27 1.09 3.40
C GLY A 239 -31.25 2.27 3.30
N SER A 240 -31.62 2.86 4.43
CA SER A 240 -32.54 3.99 4.55
C SER A 240 -31.93 5.36 4.31
N SER A 241 -30.58 5.48 4.30
CA SER A 241 -29.92 6.77 4.18
C SER A 241 -29.64 7.14 2.71
N PRO A 242 -29.84 8.42 2.31
CA PRO A 242 -29.53 8.86 0.96
C PRO A 242 -28.03 8.91 0.72
N ILE A 243 -27.64 8.65 -0.52
CA ILE A 243 -26.29 8.91 -1.04
C ILE A 243 -26.35 10.21 -1.81
N LYS A 244 -25.50 11.18 -1.44
CA LYS A 244 -25.45 12.47 -2.13
C LYS A 244 -24.30 12.50 -3.13
N THR A 245 -24.63 12.91 -4.36
CA THR A 245 -23.64 13.06 -5.42
C THR A 245 -23.72 14.48 -5.97
N VAL A 246 -22.60 15.19 -5.97
CA VAL A 246 -22.52 16.59 -6.45
C VAL A 246 -21.40 16.68 -7.47
N LEU A 247 -21.67 17.33 -8.59
CA LEU A 247 -20.66 17.68 -9.59
C LEU A 247 -20.78 19.18 -9.88
N TYR A 248 -19.66 19.89 -9.75
CA TYR A 248 -19.58 21.31 -10.08
C TYR A 248 -18.20 21.68 -10.60
N ARG A 249 -18.13 22.78 -11.33
CA ARG A 249 -16.89 23.38 -11.81
C ARG A 249 -16.69 24.75 -11.16
N ASN A 250 -15.48 25.00 -10.70
CA ASN A 250 -15.03 26.35 -10.37
C ASN A 250 -13.94 26.79 -11.36
N ALA A 251 -13.38 27.98 -11.18
CA ALA A 251 -12.42 28.57 -12.14
C ALA A 251 -11.13 27.74 -12.37
N LYS A 252 -10.82 26.79 -11.49
CA LYS A 252 -9.55 26.03 -11.51
C LYS A 252 -9.73 24.51 -11.43
N GLU A 253 -10.91 24.05 -11.03
CA GLU A 253 -11.11 22.65 -10.65
C GLU A 253 -12.51 22.18 -11.03
N ILE A 254 -12.59 20.91 -11.40
CA ILE A 254 -13.85 20.15 -11.46
C ILE A 254 -13.88 19.24 -10.24
N VAL A 255 -14.97 19.30 -9.49
CA VAL A 255 -15.12 18.56 -8.23
C VAL A 255 -16.31 17.61 -8.32
N LEU A 256 -16.03 16.32 -8.20
CA LEU A 256 -17.02 15.27 -7.98
C LEU A 256 -17.03 14.87 -6.52
N THR A 257 -18.16 15.05 -5.86
CA THR A 257 -18.38 14.65 -4.45
C THR A 257 -19.35 13.48 -4.38
N VAL A 258 -18.98 12.44 -3.64
CA VAL A 258 -19.89 11.34 -3.26
C VAL A 258 -19.87 11.24 -1.73
N ALA A 259 -21.04 11.45 -1.11
CA ALA A 259 -21.20 11.44 0.34
C ALA A 259 -22.15 10.31 0.77
N ASP A 260 -21.76 9.57 1.79
CA ASP A 260 -22.54 8.50 2.42
C ASP A 260 -22.76 8.79 3.91
N GLN A 261 -23.73 8.09 4.52
CA GLN A 261 -24.01 8.13 5.94
C GLN A 261 -23.62 6.81 6.64
N GLY A 262 -22.53 6.20 6.21
CA GLY A 262 -22.00 4.99 6.78
C GLY A 262 -21.28 5.19 8.13
N PRO A 263 -20.45 4.23 8.55
CA PRO A 263 -19.70 4.32 9.81
C PRO A 263 -18.56 5.34 9.78
N GLY A 264 -18.25 5.92 8.61
CA GLY A 264 -17.09 6.79 8.43
C GLY A 264 -15.76 6.03 8.35
N ILE A 265 -14.67 6.78 8.18
CA ILE A 265 -13.30 6.24 8.09
C ILE A 265 -12.44 6.96 9.14
N PRO A 266 -11.86 6.25 10.13
CA PRO A 266 -10.98 6.84 11.12
C PRO A 266 -9.79 7.57 10.46
N ASP A 267 -9.33 8.69 11.03
CA ASP A 267 -8.24 9.50 10.48
C ASP A 267 -6.96 8.69 10.23
N SER A 268 -6.63 7.77 11.14
CA SER A 268 -5.47 6.88 11.01
C SER A 268 -5.54 5.91 9.81
N GLU A 269 -6.73 5.79 9.21
CA GLU A 269 -7.01 4.86 8.11
C GLU A 269 -7.25 5.59 6.76
N LYS A 270 -7.53 6.91 6.77
CA LYS A 270 -7.88 7.68 5.56
C LYS A 270 -6.82 7.62 4.45
N GLU A 271 -5.53 7.60 4.82
CA GLU A 271 -4.46 7.40 3.82
C GLU A 271 -4.36 5.94 3.36
N LYS A 272 -4.53 4.99 4.29
CA LYS A 272 -4.32 3.56 4.03
C LYS A 272 -5.42 2.93 3.19
N VAL A 273 -6.65 3.48 3.21
CA VAL A 273 -7.76 2.92 2.41
C VAL A 273 -7.52 3.02 0.91
N PHE A 274 -6.56 3.84 0.48
CA PHE A 274 -6.09 3.92 -0.90
C PHE A 274 -4.95 2.94 -1.21
N ASP A 275 -4.41 2.23 -0.21
CA ASP A 275 -3.42 1.20 -0.46
C ASP A 275 -4.06 0.01 -1.17
N ARG A 276 -3.34 -0.55 -2.14
CA ARG A 276 -3.78 -1.73 -2.88
C ARG A 276 -4.08 -2.90 -1.95
N PHE A 277 -5.25 -3.53 -2.09
CA PHE A 277 -5.73 -4.67 -1.29
C PHE A 277 -6.00 -4.34 0.19
N TYR A 278 -5.94 -3.07 0.56
CA TYR A 278 -6.19 -2.65 1.92
C TYR A 278 -7.69 -2.67 2.25
N ARG A 279 -7.99 -3.08 3.48
CA ARG A 279 -9.36 -3.09 4.03
C ARG A 279 -9.30 -2.85 5.53
N ILE A 280 -10.18 -2.01 6.05
CA ILE A 280 -10.28 -1.71 7.49
C ILE A 280 -10.75 -2.96 8.26
N GLY A 281 -10.17 -3.20 9.44
CA GLY A 281 -10.54 -4.27 10.37
C GLY A 281 -9.90 -5.63 10.11
N ASN A 282 -10.07 -6.55 11.08
CA ASN A 282 -9.55 -7.92 11.02
C ASN A 282 -10.43 -8.79 10.10
N GLU A 283 -9.79 -9.66 9.33
CA GLU A 283 -10.41 -10.55 8.34
C GLU A 283 -11.53 -11.44 8.92
N GLN A 284 -11.40 -11.87 10.18
CA GLN A 284 -12.37 -12.73 10.88
C GLN A 284 -13.63 -11.99 11.34
N MET A 285 -13.62 -10.65 11.41
CA MET A 285 -14.75 -9.81 11.86
C MET A 285 -15.41 -9.04 10.71
N ARG A 286 -14.99 -9.24 9.48
CA ARG A 286 -15.47 -8.49 8.31
C ARG A 286 -16.84 -9.02 7.86
N THR A 287 -17.87 -8.21 8.03
CA THR A 287 -19.22 -8.48 7.55
C THR A 287 -19.45 -8.12 6.09
N THR A 288 -18.64 -7.20 5.54
CA THR A 288 -18.80 -6.68 4.17
C THR A 288 -17.83 -7.33 3.18
N LYS A 289 -18.34 -7.78 2.02
CA LYS A 289 -17.57 -8.35 0.90
C LYS A 289 -16.75 -7.28 0.17
N GLY A 290 -15.65 -7.65 -0.51
CA GLY A 290 -14.89 -6.75 -1.38
C GLY A 290 -13.40 -7.09 -1.49
N THR A 291 -12.80 -6.65 -2.59
CA THR A 291 -11.41 -6.96 -2.98
C THR A 291 -10.35 -6.01 -2.42
N GLY A 292 -10.74 -4.82 -1.96
CA GLY A 292 -9.80 -3.75 -1.57
C GLY A 292 -9.10 -3.09 -2.77
N LEU A 293 -9.71 -3.16 -3.96
CA LEU A 293 -9.20 -2.48 -5.17
C LEU A 293 -9.91 -1.16 -5.48
N GLY A 294 -11.18 -1.00 -5.06
CA GLY A 294 -12.02 0.11 -5.52
C GLY A 294 -11.42 1.49 -5.25
N LEU A 295 -11.11 1.81 -4.00
CA LEU A 295 -10.53 3.11 -3.63
C LEU A 295 -9.10 3.29 -4.16
N TYR A 296 -8.30 2.24 -4.22
CA TYR A 296 -7.00 2.27 -4.89
C TYR A 296 -7.13 2.69 -6.35
N LEU A 297 -8.09 2.09 -7.10
CA LEU A 297 -8.37 2.47 -8.48
C LEU A 297 -8.83 3.92 -8.58
N CYS A 298 -9.74 4.36 -7.70
CA CYS A 298 -10.19 5.75 -7.68
C CYS A 298 -9.00 6.73 -7.56
N GLN A 299 -8.08 6.47 -6.64
CA GLN A 299 -6.89 7.31 -6.47
C GLN A 299 -5.96 7.29 -7.69
N ARG A 300 -5.72 6.09 -8.26
CA ARG A 300 -4.85 5.95 -9.45
C ARG A 300 -5.45 6.63 -10.67
N ILE A 301 -6.75 6.46 -10.89
CA ILE A 301 -7.47 7.07 -12.02
C ILE A 301 -7.52 8.60 -11.85
N ALA A 302 -7.85 9.11 -10.65
CA ALA A 302 -7.83 10.55 -10.40
C ALA A 302 -6.43 11.13 -10.69
N LYS A 303 -5.37 10.50 -10.21
CA LYS A 303 -3.99 10.92 -10.45
C LYS A 303 -3.60 10.84 -11.94
N ASP A 304 -4.03 9.81 -12.66
CA ASP A 304 -3.78 9.68 -14.11
C ASP A 304 -4.43 10.82 -14.88
N HIS A 305 -5.56 11.33 -14.40
CA HIS A 305 -6.30 12.46 -14.98
C HIS A 305 -5.87 13.84 -14.42
N GLY A 306 -4.70 13.94 -13.80
CA GLY A 306 -4.17 15.21 -13.26
C GLY A 306 -4.87 15.70 -12.01
N GLY A 307 -5.65 14.84 -11.34
CA GLY A 307 -6.39 15.17 -10.14
C GLY A 307 -5.93 14.41 -8.90
N HIS A 308 -6.72 14.53 -7.85
CA HIS A 308 -6.53 13.80 -6.59
C HIS A 308 -7.87 13.50 -5.93
N ILE A 309 -7.84 12.66 -4.90
CA ILE A 309 -9.02 12.30 -4.11
C ILE A 309 -8.77 12.60 -2.64
N GLU A 310 -9.76 13.22 -1.98
CA GLU A 310 -9.77 13.53 -0.55
C GLU A 310 -10.93 12.81 0.14
N ILE A 311 -10.73 12.46 1.42
CA ILE A 311 -11.77 11.92 2.29
C ILE A 311 -12.01 12.87 3.45
N LYS A 312 -13.26 13.30 3.62
CA LYS A 312 -13.72 14.11 4.76
C LYS A 312 -14.79 13.36 5.51
N ASP A 313 -14.96 13.69 6.79
CA ASP A 313 -16.05 13.14 7.58
C ASP A 313 -17.38 13.78 7.19
N ASN A 314 -18.44 12.97 7.14
CA ASN A 314 -19.78 13.43 6.94
C ASN A 314 -20.51 13.62 8.29
N HIS A 315 -21.51 14.52 8.35
CA HIS A 315 -22.31 14.76 9.55
C HIS A 315 -23.74 14.24 9.34
N PRO A 316 -24.37 13.55 10.34
CA PRO A 316 -23.84 13.21 11.68
C PRO A 316 -22.86 12.03 11.68
N SER A 317 -22.73 11.26 10.62
CA SER A 317 -21.80 10.14 10.41
C SER A 317 -21.60 9.87 8.94
N GLY A 318 -20.52 9.16 8.57
CA GLY A 318 -20.24 8.75 7.21
C GLY A 318 -18.98 9.34 6.62
N SER A 319 -18.82 9.22 5.30
CA SER A 319 -17.66 9.70 4.57
C SER A 319 -18.09 10.56 3.38
N VAL A 320 -17.27 11.55 3.07
CA VAL A 320 -17.36 12.38 1.88
C VAL A 320 -16.11 12.17 1.06
N PHE A 321 -16.26 11.62 -0.13
CA PHE A 321 -15.17 11.47 -1.10
C PHE A 321 -15.25 12.61 -2.11
N ASN A 322 -14.21 13.42 -2.19
CA ASN A 322 -14.06 14.49 -3.17
C ASN A 322 -12.98 14.10 -4.17
N VAL A 323 -13.35 13.96 -5.43
CA VAL A 323 -12.41 13.81 -6.54
C VAL A 323 -12.26 15.17 -7.20
N ILE A 324 -11.04 15.67 -7.26
CA ILE A 324 -10.73 17.00 -7.72
C ILE A 324 -9.82 16.89 -8.94
N PHE A 325 -10.24 17.42 -10.08
CA PHE A 325 -9.46 17.52 -11.30
C PHE A 325 -9.06 18.97 -11.51
N VAL A 326 -7.78 19.22 -11.81
CA VAL A 326 -7.27 20.56 -12.12
C VAL A 326 -7.49 20.82 -13.61
N VAL A 327 -8.09 21.97 -13.94
CA VAL A 327 -8.47 22.38 -15.31
C VAL A 327 -7.54 23.46 -15.84
#